data_064cac8dd84ac8660a198cd2b82d79ef
#
_entry.id   064cac8dd84ac8660a198cd2b82d79ef
#
_cell.length_a   1.000
_cell.length_b   1.000
_cell.length_c   1.000
_cell.angle_alpha   90.00
_cell.angle_beta   90.00
_cell.angle_gamma   90.00
#
_symmetry.space_group_name_H-M   'P 1'
#
loop_
_entity.id
_entity.type
_entity.pdbx_description
1 polymer ?
#
loop_
_entity_poly.entity_id
_entity_poly.type
_entity_poly.pdbx_seq_one_letter_code
_entity_poly.pdbx_strand_id
1 'polypeptide(L)'
;SDNYIVFIDGDSEVDYETTDAYDEAHPSHEVRLSTIYNRIEDLEHRPAGQYLSAKNQKALVRLLGNALAAELDMAQSEADKTIQMAEQFLKQRTIEISRRWLLLSAFGAAAISLALWHWLMPKDFLFFGCLGAFFSILCKTGKLDYDCEAGMFLNILEVISRFFAAMISAYLAGKLFEADLLFTALREIKTVSVLPL
;
A
#
# COMPACT_ATOMS: atom_id res chain seq x y z
N SER A 1 17.07 26.66 21.61
CA SER A 1 17.48 26.61 23.04
C SER A 1 18.99 26.66 23.09
N ASP A 2 19.58 27.27 24.09
CA ASP A 2 21.06 27.40 24.22
C ASP A 2 21.69 26.07 24.70
N ASN A 3 20.89 25.07 24.99
CA ASN A 3 21.32 23.82 25.60
C ASN A 3 21.34 22.61 24.65
N TYR A 4 20.67 22.71 23.50
CA TYR A 4 20.66 21.66 22.49
C TYR A 4 20.34 22.21 21.09
N ILE A 5 20.73 21.47 20.06
CA ILE A 5 20.41 21.74 18.65
C ILE A 5 19.88 20.45 18.03
N VAL A 6 18.74 20.57 17.32
CA VAL A 6 18.22 19.51 16.44
C VAL A 6 18.42 19.96 15.01
N PHE A 7 19.05 19.14 14.20
CA PHE A 7 19.37 19.48 12.81
C PHE A 7 19.05 18.30 11.88
N ILE A 8 19.05 18.57 10.61
CA ILE A 8 18.86 17.56 9.56
C ILE A 8 20.22 17.39 8.88
N ASP A 9 20.73 16.17 8.93
CA ASP A 9 22.02 15.83 8.32
C ASP A 9 21.95 15.81 6.78
N GLY A 10 23.12 15.72 6.14
CA GLY A 10 23.29 15.66 4.69
C GLY A 10 22.51 14.54 4.02
N ASP A 11 22.28 13.42 4.72
CA ASP A 11 21.51 12.27 4.29
C ASP A 11 19.98 12.40 4.53
N SER A 12 19.55 13.58 5.00
CA SER A 12 18.16 13.89 5.36
C SER A 12 17.64 13.16 6.59
N GLU A 13 18.53 12.76 7.50
CA GLU A 13 18.24 12.15 8.80
C GLU A 13 18.17 13.23 9.89
N VAL A 14 17.37 13.00 10.91
CA VAL A 14 17.24 13.88 12.07
C VAL A 14 18.30 13.51 13.09
N ASP A 15 19.12 14.48 13.44
CA ASP A 15 20.14 14.32 14.46
C ASP A 15 20.09 15.46 15.49
N TYR A 16 20.81 15.30 16.60
CA TYR A 16 20.83 16.30 17.66
C TYR A 16 22.18 16.35 18.35
N GLU A 17 22.47 17.50 18.90
CA GLU A 17 23.62 17.72 19.79
C GLU A 17 23.13 18.39 21.09
N THR A 18 23.62 17.90 22.22
CA THR A 18 23.38 18.48 23.55
C THR A 18 24.66 19.09 24.12
N THR A 19 24.52 20.00 25.04
CA THR A 19 25.66 20.56 25.79
C THR A 19 25.93 19.74 27.04
N ASP A 20 27.17 19.72 27.53
CA ASP A 20 27.55 19.05 28.78
C ASP A 20 26.65 19.50 29.95
N ALA A 21 26.28 20.78 29.97
CA ALA A 21 25.39 21.35 31.00
C ALA A 21 23.97 20.76 30.95
N TYR A 22 23.47 20.40 29.74
CA TYR A 22 22.19 19.72 29.60
C TYR A 22 22.25 18.30 30.12
N ASP A 23 23.30 17.58 29.77
CA ASP A 23 23.48 16.16 30.15
C ASP A 23 23.68 16.00 31.67
N GLU A 24 24.46 16.91 32.27
CA GLU A 24 24.63 16.96 33.75
C GLU A 24 23.29 17.29 34.48
N ALA A 25 22.48 18.16 33.91
CA ALA A 25 21.19 18.54 34.50
C ALA A 25 20.11 17.43 34.41
N HIS A 26 20.23 16.53 33.41
CA HIS A 26 19.18 15.56 33.10
C HIS A 26 19.72 14.11 32.92
N PRO A 27 20.47 13.54 33.85
CA PRO A 27 21.13 12.24 33.70
C PRO A 27 20.12 11.07 33.55
N SER A 28 18.89 11.20 34.04
CA SER A 28 17.85 10.18 33.90
C SER A 28 17.09 10.26 32.57
N HIS A 29 17.34 11.28 31.77
CA HIS A 29 16.65 11.51 30.49
C HIS A 29 17.26 10.71 29.33
N GLU A 30 18.51 10.31 29.43
CA GLU A 30 19.28 9.61 28.40
C GLU A 30 18.57 8.34 27.88
N VAL A 31 18.03 7.52 28.80
CA VAL A 31 17.35 6.26 28.43
C VAL A 31 16.08 6.53 27.60
N ARG A 32 15.35 7.57 27.95
CA ARG A 32 14.12 7.91 27.21
C ARG A 32 14.45 8.58 25.87
N LEU A 33 15.43 9.46 25.86
CA LEU A 33 15.91 10.12 24.65
C LEU A 33 16.40 9.07 23.64
N SER A 34 17.18 8.09 24.05
CA SER A 34 17.62 6.99 23.19
C SER A 34 16.43 6.16 22.67
N THR A 35 15.39 5.96 23.48
CA THR A 35 14.19 5.24 23.04
C THR A 35 13.43 6.00 21.94
N ILE A 36 13.29 7.30 22.09
CA ILE A 36 12.64 8.16 21.10
C ILE A 36 13.49 8.25 19.82
N TYR A 37 14.80 8.42 19.99
CA TYR A 37 15.74 8.45 18.87
C TYR A 37 15.70 7.17 18.03
N ASN A 38 15.73 6.00 18.68
CA ASN A 38 15.61 4.71 17.99
C ASN A 38 14.27 4.57 17.23
N ARG A 39 13.18 5.13 17.77
CA ARG A 39 11.89 5.15 17.04
C ARG A 39 11.93 6.07 15.83
N ILE A 40 12.62 7.19 15.90
CA ILE A 40 12.82 8.12 14.80
C ILE A 40 13.63 7.42 13.70
N GLU A 41 14.76 6.82 14.06
CA GLU A 41 15.61 6.06 13.15
C GLU A 41 14.85 4.92 12.46
N ASP A 42 14.02 4.14 13.21
CA ASP A 42 13.15 3.10 12.62
C ASP A 42 12.18 3.69 11.58
N LEU A 43 11.61 4.85 11.83
CA LEU A 43 10.68 5.50 10.90
C LEU A 43 11.37 6.08 9.65
N GLU A 44 12.59 6.60 9.79
CA GLU A 44 13.39 7.11 8.68
C GLU A 44 13.84 5.99 7.75
N HIS A 45 14.27 4.86 8.32
CA HIS A 45 14.79 3.71 7.57
C HIS A 45 13.70 2.76 7.05
N ARG A 46 12.43 3.02 7.31
CA ARG A 46 11.35 2.19 6.74
C ARG A 46 11.35 2.23 5.22
N PRO A 47 11.28 1.06 4.56
CA PRO A 47 11.25 0.97 3.08
C PRO A 47 10.15 1.81 2.45
N ALA A 48 9.04 2.00 3.18
CA ALA A 48 7.92 2.84 2.78
C ALA A 48 8.32 4.31 2.55
N GLY A 49 9.30 4.81 3.28
CA GLY A 49 9.83 6.18 3.16
C GLY A 49 10.47 6.46 1.81
N GLN A 50 11.08 5.46 1.19
CA GLN A 50 11.77 5.59 -0.10
C GLN A 50 10.82 5.92 -1.27
N TYR A 51 9.54 5.57 -1.13
CA TYR A 51 8.52 5.84 -2.16
C TYR A 51 7.81 7.18 -1.98
N LEU A 52 8.16 7.93 -0.92
CA LEU A 52 7.60 9.26 -0.69
C LEU A 52 8.14 10.27 -1.71
N SER A 53 7.29 11.22 -2.11
CA SER A 53 7.77 12.38 -2.85
C SER A 53 8.69 13.24 -1.97
N ALA A 54 9.64 13.96 -2.57
CA ALA A 54 10.56 14.83 -1.83
C ALA A 54 9.84 15.83 -0.89
N LYS A 55 8.64 16.28 -1.25
CA LYS A 55 7.80 17.13 -0.39
C LYS A 55 7.30 16.38 0.86
N ASN A 56 6.85 15.16 0.69
CA ASN A 56 6.34 14.34 1.80
C ASN A 56 7.47 13.84 2.70
N GLN A 57 8.64 13.54 2.12
CA GLN A 57 9.83 13.18 2.89
C GLN A 57 10.28 14.34 3.79
N LYS A 58 10.35 15.57 3.24
CA LYS A 58 10.65 16.77 4.05
C LYS A 58 9.61 17.02 5.15
N ALA A 59 8.34 16.70 4.90
CA ALA A 59 7.29 16.84 5.91
C ALA A 59 7.44 15.80 7.03
N LEU A 60 7.80 14.56 6.69
CA LEU A 60 8.08 13.49 7.64
C LEU A 60 9.28 13.86 8.53
N VAL A 61 10.41 14.18 7.92
CA VAL A 61 11.65 14.58 8.63
C VAL A 61 11.38 15.76 9.58
N ARG A 62 10.58 16.75 9.15
CA ARG A 62 10.19 17.86 10.03
C ARG A 62 9.35 17.42 11.22
N LEU A 63 8.44 16.46 11.04
CA LEU A 63 7.65 15.90 12.15
C LEU A 63 8.56 15.17 13.13
N LEU A 64 9.50 14.37 12.64
CA LEU A 64 10.46 13.64 13.47
C LEU A 64 11.38 14.59 14.24
N GLY A 65 11.91 15.64 13.59
CA GLY A 65 12.70 16.68 14.25
C GLY A 65 11.91 17.43 15.33
N ASN A 66 10.63 17.73 15.09
CA ASN A 66 9.78 18.35 16.10
C ASN A 66 9.51 17.41 17.29
N ALA A 67 9.39 16.11 17.04
CA ALA A 67 9.22 15.13 18.12
C ALA A 67 10.46 15.04 19.00
N LEU A 68 11.65 15.04 18.39
CA LEU A 68 12.92 15.05 19.10
C LEU A 68 13.13 16.34 19.89
N ALA A 69 12.82 17.50 19.32
CA ALA A 69 12.87 18.77 20.02
C ALA A 69 11.92 18.83 21.21
N ALA A 70 10.69 18.31 21.08
CA ALA A 70 9.73 18.22 22.18
C ALA A 70 10.22 17.30 23.32
N GLU A 71 10.91 16.20 22.98
CA GLU A 71 11.53 15.34 23.98
C GLU A 71 12.66 16.05 24.72
N LEU A 72 13.54 16.76 24.01
CA LEU A 72 14.61 17.55 24.59
C LEU A 72 14.10 18.71 25.46
N ASP A 73 12.92 19.25 25.15
CA ASP A 73 12.20 20.24 26.00
C ASP A 73 11.45 19.58 27.18
N MET A 74 11.63 18.29 27.43
CA MET A 74 10.92 17.55 28.47
C MET A 74 9.40 17.46 28.28
N ALA A 75 8.89 17.78 27.10
CA ALA A 75 7.47 17.74 26.75
C ALA A 75 7.06 16.34 26.24
N GLN A 76 7.28 15.31 27.05
CA GLN A 76 7.14 13.89 26.71
C GLN A 76 5.83 13.53 26.03
N SER A 77 4.69 14.09 26.51
CA SER A 77 3.37 13.84 25.92
C SER A 77 3.24 14.40 24.51
N GLU A 78 3.94 15.50 24.21
CA GLU A 78 3.96 16.10 22.86
C GLU A 78 4.88 15.33 21.93
N ALA A 79 6.03 14.87 22.41
CA ALA A 79 6.94 14.02 21.66
C ALA A 79 6.24 12.73 21.21
N ASP A 80 5.60 12.00 22.13
CA ASP A 80 4.85 10.77 21.82
C ASP A 80 3.71 11.01 20.81
N LYS A 81 2.96 12.09 20.95
CA LYS A 81 1.90 12.45 19.99
C LYS A 81 2.47 12.78 18.61
N THR A 82 3.58 13.49 18.57
CA THR A 82 4.19 13.90 17.31
C THR A 82 4.76 12.69 16.56
N ILE A 83 5.35 11.72 17.27
CA ILE A 83 5.79 10.45 16.69
C ILE A 83 4.58 9.67 16.15
N GLN A 84 3.50 9.57 16.90
CA GLN A 84 2.28 8.90 16.42
C GLN A 84 1.72 9.59 15.16
N MET A 85 1.76 10.92 15.09
CA MET A 85 1.38 11.64 13.87
C MET A 85 2.30 11.33 12.70
N ALA A 86 3.61 11.22 12.94
CA ALA A 86 4.58 10.84 11.90
C ALA A 86 4.32 9.40 11.38
N GLU A 87 4.05 8.44 12.29
CA GLU A 87 3.68 7.06 11.94
C GLU A 87 2.39 7.02 11.10
N GLN A 88 1.35 7.73 11.54
CA GLN A 88 0.09 7.81 10.81
C GLN A 88 0.25 8.49 9.45
N PHE A 89 1.04 9.55 9.38
CA PHE A 89 1.35 10.24 8.13
C PHE A 89 2.04 9.29 7.15
N LEU A 90 3.07 8.59 7.59
CA LEU A 90 3.78 7.60 6.77
C LEU A 90 2.84 6.52 6.26
N LYS A 91 2.03 5.92 7.16
CA LYS A 91 1.04 4.91 6.82
C LYS A 91 0.03 5.39 5.78
N GLN A 92 -0.54 6.58 5.96
CA GLN A 92 -1.52 7.14 5.02
C GLN A 92 -0.90 7.36 3.63
N ARG A 93 0.31 7.92 3.59
CA ARG A 93 1.00 8.18 2.30
C ARG A 93 1.38 6.90 1.58
N THR A 94 1.80 5.88 2.31
CA THR A 94 2.10 4.58 1.72
C THR A 94 0.85 3.92 1.14
N ILE A 95 -0.29 3.99 1.83
CA ILE A 95 -1.58 3.51 1.31
C ILE A 95 -1.96 4.25 0.02
N GLU A 96 -1.83 5.58 -0.03
CA GLU A 96 -2.12 6.37 -1.22
C GLU A 96 -1.25 5.97 -2.42
N ILE A 97 0.05 5.75 -2.18
CA ILE A 97 1.00 5.34 -3.22
C ILE A 97 0.65 3.93 -3.71
N SER A 98 0.40 2.98 -2.82
CA SER A 98 0.02 1.60 -3.17
C SER A 98 -1.27 1.57 -3.99
N ARG A 99 -2.28 2.36 -3.62
CA ARG A 99 -3.53 2.50 -4.40
C ARG A 99 -3.29 3.04 -5.81
N ARG A 100 -2.43 4.06 -5.94
CA ARG A 100 -2.09 4.61 -7.28
C ARG A 100 -1.43 3.55 -8.15
N TRP A 101 -0.48 2.80 -7.62
CA TRP A 101 0.19 1.74 -8.37
C TRP A 101 -0.74 0.59 -8.75
N LEU A 102 -1.63 0.18 -7.83
CA LEU A 102 -2.64 -0.84 -8.12
C LEU A 102 -3.58 -0.40 -9.25
N LEU A 103 -4.09 0.82 -9.18
CA LEU A 103 -4.96 1.36 -10.23
C LEU A 103 -4.22 1.51 -11.56
N LEU A 104 -3.01 2.05 -11.56
CA LEU A 104 -2.21 2.23 -12.77
C LEU A 104 -1.91 0.88 -13.45
N SER A 105 -1.55 -0.15 -12.67
CA SER A 105 -1.32 -1.49 -13.19
C SER A 105 -2.61 -2.14 -13.69
N ALA A 106 -3.76 -1.93 -13.03
CA ALA A 106 -5.05 -2.43 -13.50
C ALA A 106 -5.47 -1.80 -14.83
N PHE A 107 -5.32 -0.48 -14.97
CA PHE A 107 -5.58 0.22 -16.24
C PHE A 107 -4.60 -0.22 -17.34
N GLY A 108 -3.32 -0.38 -17.01
CA GLY A 108 -2.31 -0.90 -17.93
C GLY A 108 -2.65 -2.31 -18.43
N ALA A 109 -2.99 -3.22 -17.51
CA ALA A 109 -3.39 -4.58 -17.87
C ALA A 109 -4.67 -4.62 -18.71
N ALA A 110 -5.67 -3.78 -18.38
CA ALA A 110 -6.89 -3.66 -19.19
C ALA A 110 -6.58 -3.15 -20.61
N ALA A 111 -5.75 -2.12 -20.76
CA ALA A 111 -5.35 -1.58 -22.05
C ALA A 111 -4.59 -2.61 -22.89
N ILE A 112 -3.65 -3.35 -22.29
CA ILE A 112 -2.91 -4.43 -22.96
C ILE A 112 -3.89 -5.55 -23.39
N SER A 113 -4.82 -5.94 -22.53
CA SER A 113 -5.82 -6.96 -22.84
C SER A 113 -6.72 -6.55 -24.01
N LEU A 114 -7.11 -5.27 -24.05
CA LEU A 114 -7.91 -4.70 -25.15
C LEU A 114 -7.12 -4.72 -26.48
N ALA A 115 -5.85 -4.34 -26.43
CA ALA A 115 -4.97 -4.36 -27.59
C ALA A 115 -4.76 -5.78 -28.11
N LEU A 116 -4.49 -6.74 -27.23
CA LEU A 116 -4.33 -8.16 -27.57
C LEU A 116 -5.62 -8.75 -28.15
N TRP A 117 -6.80 -8.40 -27.60
CA TRP A 117 -8.09 -8.81 -28.15
C TRP A 117 -8.27 -8.32 -29.58
N HIS A 118 -7.96 -7.04 -29.82
CA HIS A 118 -8.15 -6.42 -31.14
C HIS A 118 -7.21 -7.04 -32.19
N TRP A 119 -5.98 -7.39 -31.80
CA TRP A 119 -4.94 -7.77 -32.77
C TRP A 119 -4.74 -9.28 -32.96
N LEU A 120 -4.91 -10.10 -31.89
CA LEU A 120 -4.53 -11.52 -31.95
C LEU A 120 -5.70 -12.50 -31.88
N MET A 121 -6.75 -12.20 -31.12
CA MET A 121 -7.82 -13.17 -30.84
C MET A 121 -9.17 -12.48 -30.61
N PRO A 122 -9.96 -12.27 -31.66
CA PRO A 122 -11.33 -11.73 -31.50
C PRO A 122 -12.27 -12.81 -30.91
N LYS A 123 -12.01 -13.24 -29.67
CA LYS A 123 -12.89 -14.13 -28.91
C LYS A 123 -13.50 -13.32 -27.79
N ASP A 124 -14.80 -13.10 -27.89
CA ASP A 124 -15.57 -12.25 -26.98
C ASP A 124 -15.49 -12.71 -25.51
N PHE A 125 -15.35 -14.01 -25.26
CA PHE A 125 -15.20 -14.55 -23.90
C PHE A 125 -14.00 -14.01 -23.14
N LEU A 126 -12.84 -13.86 -23.81
CA LEU A 126 -11.63 -13.35 -23.19
C LEU A 126 -11.77 -11.87 -22.82
N PHE A 127 -12.43 -11.09 -23.64
CA PHE A 127 -12.75 -9.70 -23.38
C PHE A 127 -13.59 -9.54 -22.11
N PHE A 128 -14.68 -10.32 -21.99
CA PHE A 128 -15.53 -10.28 -20.79
C PHE A 128 -14.80 -10.75 -19.53
N GLY A 129 -13.89 -11.72 -19.65
CA GLY A 129 -13.03 -12.14 -18.55
C GLY A 129 -12.13 -11.00 -18.05
N CYS A 130 -11.44 -10.32 -18.96
CA CYS A 130 -10.60 -9.17 -18.62
C CYS A 130 -11.41 -8.02 -18.00
N LEU A 131 -12.58 -7.73 -18.54
CA LEU A 131 -13.49 -6.71 -18.02
C LEU A 131 -13.96 -7.06 -16.60
N GLY A 132 -14.31 -8.33 -16.36
CA GLY A 132 -14.68 -8.85 -15.02
C GLY A 132 -13.54 -8.71 -14.01
N ALA A 133 -12.29 -9.03 -14.39
CA ALA A 133 -11.10 -8.83 -13.55
C ALA A 133 -10.90 -7.35 -13.19
N PHE A 134 -11.00 -6.47 -14.18
CA PHE A 134 -10.87 -5.03 -13.99
C PHE A 134 -11.89 -4.49 -12.99
N PHE A 135 -13.18 -4.81 -13.17
CA PHE A 135 -14.23 -4.41 -12.23
C PHE A 135 -14.02 -5.00 -10.83
N SER A 136 -13.59 -6.27 -10.73
CA SER A 136 -13.28 -6.92 -9.45
C SER A 136 -12.18 -6.15 -8.69
N ILE A 137 -11.14 -5.69 -9.38
CA ILE A 137 -10.07 -4.89 -8.78
C ILE A 137 -10.61 -3.54 -8.32
N LEU A 138 -11.38 -2.84 -9.15
CA LEU A 138 -11.97 -1.54 -8.79
C LEU A 138 -12.86 -1.63 -7.56
N CYS A 139 -13.75 -2.63 -7.49
CA CYS A 139 -14.63 -2.83 -6.34
C CYS A 139 -13.88 -3.14 -5.05
N LYS A 140 -12.73 -3.83 -5.16
CA LYS A 140 -11.94 -4.21 -3.99
C LYS A 140 -11.01 -3.10 -3.51
N THR A 141 -10.62 -2.17 -4.39
CA THR A 141 -9.66 -1.09 -4.08
C THR A 141 -10.11 -0.21 -2.89
N GLY A 142 -11.41 -0.09 -2.63
CA GLY A 142 -11.95 0.66 -1.49
C GLY A 142 -11.93 -0.07 -0.15
N LYS A 143 -11.77 -1.40 -0.14
CA LYS A 143 -11.91 -2.26 1.05
C LYS A 143 -10.62 -2.98 1.46
N LEU A 144 -9.54 -2.81 0.70
CA LEU A 144 -8.27 -3.47 0.99
C LEU A 144 -7.59 -2.77 2.17
N ASP A 145 -7.38 -3.52 3.26
CA ASP A 145 -6.31 -3.22 4.20
C ASP A 145 -4.99 -3.46 3.43
N TYR A 146 -4.42 -2.36 2.96
CA TYR A 146 -3.13 -2.41 2.28
C TYR A 146 -2.05 -2.71 3.29
N ASP A 147 -1.37 -3.83 3.09
CA ASP A 147 -0.14 -4.12 3.81
C ASP A 147 0.87 -3.02 3.42
N CYS A 148 1.17 -2.14 4.36
CA CYS A 148 2.01 -0.97 4.11
C CYS A 148 3.45 -1.35 3.69
N GLU A 149 3.81 -2.61 3.89
CA GLU A 149 5.11 -3.18 3.53
C GLU A 149 5.12 -3.87 2.16
N ALA A 150 3.93 -4.12 1.58
CA ALA A 150 3.83 -4.70 0.24
C ALA A 150 4.35 -3.72 -0.81
N GLY A 151 5.55 -3.98 -1.31
CA GLY A 151 6.20 -3.18 -2.33
C GLY A 151 5.39 -3.09 -3.62
N MET A 152 5.69 -2.10 -4.45
CA MET A 152 5.09 -1.86 -5.77
C MET A 152 4.98 -3.14 -6.62
N PHE A 153 6.00 -3.99 -6.58
CA PHE A 153 6.07 -5.25 -7.32
C PHE A 153 4.94 -6.22 -6.94
N LEU A 154 4.63 -6.33 -5.65
CA LEU A 154 3.55 -7.22 -5.19
C LEU A 154 2.18 -6.77 -5.70
N ASN A 155 1.92 -5.47 -5.71
CA ASN A 155 0.67 -4.90 -6.24
C ASN A 155 0.52 -5.17 -7.76
N ILE A 156 1.60 -5.05 -8.52
CA ILE A 156 1.60 -5.37 -9.94
C ILE A 156 1.34 -6.87 -10.16
N LEU A 157 2.03 -7.74 -9.40
CA LEU A 157 1.87 -9.19 -9.49
C LEU A 157 0.45 -9.63 -9.13
N GLU A 158 -0.17 -9.02 -8.13
CA GLU A 158 -1.56 -9.28 -7.76
C GLU A 158 -2.52 -8.95 -8.91
N VAL A 159 -2.34 -7.80 -9.56
CA VAL A 159 -3.16 -7.43 -10.72
C VAL A 159 -2.98 -8.42 -11.87
N ILE A 160 -1.72 -8.73 -12.23
CA ILE A 160 -1.42 -9.66 -13.31
C ILE A 160 -2.04 -11.03 -13.04
N SER A 161 -1.88 -11.58 -11.82
CA SER A 161 -2.43 -12.89 -11.46
C SER A 161 -3.96 -12.93 -11.57
N ARG A 162 -4.65 -11.85 -11.19
CA ARG A 162 -6.11 -11.74 -11.32
C ARG A 162 -6.57 -11.70 -12.77
N PHE A 163 -5.85 -10.98 -13.64
CA PHE A 163 -6.15 -10.96 -15.06
C PHE A 163 -5.94 -12.35 -15.69
N PHE A 164 -4.84 -13.04 -15.36
CA PHE A 164 -4.60 -14.40 -15.83
C PHE A 164 -5.69 -15.38 -15.36
N ALA A 165 -6.04 -15.35 -14.09
CA ALA A 165 -7.11 -16.20 -13.55
C ALA A 165 -8.45 -15.93 -14.24
N ALA A 166 -8.78 -14.67 -14.48
CA ALA A 166 -10.02 -14.31 -15.18
C ALA A 166 -10.01 -14.74 -16.66
N MET A 167 -8.88 -14.63 -17.36
CA MET A 167 -8.73 -15.10 -18.73
C MET A 167 -8.89 -16.61 -18.84
N ILE A 168 -8.26 -17.38 -17.93
CA ILE A 168 -8.39 -18.83 -17.87
C ILE A 168 -9.83 -19.21 -17.58
N SER A 169 -10.47 -18.58 -16.60
CA SER A 169 -11.86 -18.85 -16.24
C SER A 169 -12.82 -18.54 -17.38
N ALA A 170 -12.62 -17.41 -18.07
CA ALA A 170 -13.43 -17.04 -19.22
C ALA A 170 -13.24 -18.01 -20.41
N TYR A 171 -12.00 -18.47 -20.65
CA TYR A 171 -11.72 -19.47 -21.68
C TYR A 171 -12.42 -20.81 -21.38
N LEU A 172 -12.30 -21.30 -20.13
CA LEU A 172 -12.97 -22.52 -19.71
C LEU A 172 -14.49 -22.40 -19.80
N ALA A 173 -15.06 -21.27 -19.33
CA ALA A 173 -16.49 -21.02 -19.46
C ALA A 173 -16.95 -21.00 -20.92
N GLY A 174 -16.17 -20.37 -21.81
CA GLY A 174 -16.42 -20.36 -23.23
C GLY A 174 -16.41 -21.77 -23.85
N LYS A 175 -15.46 -22.62 -23.45
CA LYS A 175 -15.38 -24.00 -23.91
C LYS A 175 -16.53 -24.87 -23.40
N LEU A 176 -16.95 -24.69 -22.15
CA LEU A 176 -18.13 -25.34 -21.59
C LEU A 176 -19.43 -24.92 -22.31
N PHE A 177 -19.47 -23.64 -22.71
CA PHE A 177 -20.60 -23.11 -23.48
C PHE A 177 -20.64 -23.68 -24.92
N GLU A 178 -19.48 -23.71 -25.62
CA GLU A 178 -19.33 -24.29 -26.95
C GLU A 178 -19.68 -25.80 -26.95
N ALA A 179 -19.35 -26.51 -25.85
CA ALA A 179 -19.67 -27.95 -25.68
C ALA A 179 -21.12 -28.26 -25.26
N ASP A 180 -21.96 -27.24 -25.14
CA ASP A 180 -23.39 -27.34 -24.71
C ASP A 180 -23.59 -27.95 -23.32
N LEU A 181 -22.51 -28.19 -22.56
CA LEU A 181 -22.54 -28.86 -21.26
C LEU A 181 -23.30 -28.05 -20.20
N LEU A 182 -23.24 -26.73 -20.27
CA LEU A 182 -23.93 -25.82 -19.34
C LEU A 182 -25.44 -25.85 -19.53
N PHE A 183 -25.91 -25.91 -20.78
CA PHE A 183 -27.37 -25.95 -21.08
C PHE A 183 -27.98 -27.34 -20.86
N THR A 184 -27.23 -28.42 -21.13
CA THR A 184 -27.67 -29.77 -20.85
C THR A 184 -27.90 -29.99 -19.36
N ALA A 185 -26.94 -29.55 -18.50
CA ALA A 185 -27.09 -29.64 -17.05
C ALA A 185 -28.28 -28.80 -16.53
N LEU A 186 -28.50 -27.60 -17.04
CA LEU A 186 -29.65 -26.76 -16.67
C LEU A 186 -30.96 -27.33 -17.17
N ARG A 187 -30.99 -28.00 -18.34
CA ARG A 187 -32.16 -28.63 -18.91
C ARG A 187 -32.56 -29.91 -18.13
N GLU A 188 -31.58 -30.69 -17.68
CA GLU A 188 -31.83 -31.87 -16.82
C GLU A 188 -32.40 -31.45 -15.47
N ILE A 189 -31.90 -30.40 -14.84
CA ILE A 189 -32.45 -29.88 -13.58
C ILE A 189 -33.90 -29.43 -13.75
N LYS A 190 -34.25 -28.82 -14.88
CA LYS A 190 -35.63 -28.38 -15.17
C LYS A 190 -36.57 -29.55 -15.41
N THR A 191 -36.10 -30.66 -16.02
CA THR A 191 -36.90 -31.86 -16.23
C THR A 191 -37.15 -32.63 -14.94
N VAL A 192 -36.22 -32.66 -14.02
CA VAL A 192 -36.38 -33.30 -12.69
C VAL A 192 -37.37 -32.53 -11.80
N SER A 193 -37.45 -31.20 -11.93
CA SER A 193 -38.38 -30.38 -11.13
C SER A 193 -39.83 -30.38 -11.62
N VAL A 194 -40.13 -31.04 -12.74
CA VAL A 194 -41.48 -31.11 -13.34
C VAL A 194 -42.12 -32.52 -13.24
N LEU A 195 -41.51 -33.47 -12.52
CA LEU A 195 -42.16 -34.72 -12.21
C LEU A 195 -43.28 -34.47 -11.17
N PRO A 196 -44.57 -34.61 -11.53
CA PRO A 196 -45.66 -34.45 -10.57
C PRO A 196 -45.61 -35.57 -9.54
N LEU A 197 -45.82 -35.21 -8.27
CA LEU A 197 -46.12 -36.06 -7.15
C LEU A 197 -47.45 -36.78 -7.37
#